data_6c759590354fa0d59840d577f85b57c3
#
_entry.id   6c759590354fa0d59840d577f85b57c3
#
_cell.length_a   1.000
_cell.length_b   1.000
_cell.length_c   1.000
_cell.angle_alpha   90.00
_cell.angle_beta   90.00
_cell.angle_gamma   90.00
#
_symmetry.space_group_name_H-M   'P 1'
#
loop_
_entity.id
_entity.type
_entity.pdbx_description
1 polymer ?
#
loop_
_entity_poly.entity_id
_entity_poly.type
_entity_poly.pdbx_seq_one_letter_code
_entity_poly.pdbx_strand_id
1 'polypeptide(L)'
;MTKLELASYIDHTLLAPDATVKDIMQLCLEAKRYGFKSVCVNSIYVPLAASELADSDVKVCSVVGFPLGASTSKDKATETKNAIRNGADEIDMVISIGAAKEGRFSYVSSDIASVVRVARREGDKLNKKIIVKVILETCLLDDYAIENCCLCAKKAGADFVKTSTGFANPKGTDGNLLPNGASEYHIKLMRKVVGAGIGV
;
A
#
# COMPACT_ATOMS: atom_id res chain seq x y z
N MET A 1 -5.12 -21.19 -13.20
CA MET A 1 -5.36 -20.53 -11.90
C MET A 1 -6.81 -20.73 -11.53
N THR A 2 -7.09 -21.36 -10.38
CA THR A 2 -8.43 -21.55 -9.84
C THR A 2 -8.97 -20.25 -9.22
N LYS A 3 -10.29 -20.21 -8.90
CA LYS A 3 -10.88 -19.04 -8.22
C LYS A 3 -10.25 -18.80 -6.83
N LEU A 4 -9.92 -19.86 -6.10
CA LEU A 4 -9.26 -19.77 -4.79
C LEU A 4 -7.82 -19.25 -4.90
N GLU A 5 -7.06 -19.74 -5.89
CA GLU A 5 -5.73 -19.20 -6.17
C GLU A 5 -5.79 -17.72 -6.53
N LEU A 6 -6.75 -17.29 -7.35
CA LEU A 6 -6.92 -15.87 -7.68
C LEU A 6 -7.28 -15.05 -6.44
N ALA A 7 -8.21 -15.54 -5.61
CA ALA A 7 -8.63 -14.86 -4.39
C ALA A 7 -7.45 -14.59 -3.44
N SER A 8 -6.48 -15.53 -3.35
CA SER A 8 -5.29 -15.37 -2.49
C SER A 8 -4.33 -14.26 -2.91
N TYR A 9 -4.56 -13.58 -4.04
CA TYR A 9 -3.81 -12.41 -4.49
C TYR A 9 -4.58 -11.10 -4.31
N ILE A 10 -5.82 -11.13 -3.82
CA ILE A 10 -6.71 -9.96 -3.75
C ILE A 10 -6.66 -9.34 -2.35
N ASP A 11 -6.33 -8.05 -2.31
CA ASP A 11 -6.57 -7.19 -1.15
C ASP A 11 -7.98 -6.59 -1.30
N HIS A 12 -8.96 -7.13 -0.59
CA HIS A 12 -10.34 -6.63 -0.63
C HIS A 12 -10.42 -5.29 0.08
N THR A 13 -10.72 -4.23 -0.68
CA THR A 13 -10.40 -2.86 -0.29
C THR A 13 -11.64 -1.98 -0.13
N LEU A 14 -11.72 -1.26 0.99
CA LEU A 14 -12.69 -0.19 1.21
C LEU A 14 -12.03 1.01 1.90
N LEU A 15 -11.78 2.07 1.13
CA LEU A 15 -11.07 3.29 1.56
C LEU A 15 -11.91 4.56 1.38
N ALA A 16 -13.19 4.41 1.06
CA ALA A 16 -14.11 5.53 0.92
C ALA A 16 -14.17 6.34 2.24
N PRO A 17 -14.19 7.69 2.19
CA PRO A 17 -14.19 8.53 3.39
C PRO A 17 -15.48 8.42 4.21
N ASP A 18 -16.56 7.96 3.61
CA ASP A 18 -17.88 7.76 4.20
C ASP A 18 -18.17 6.29 4.57
N ALA A 19 -17.16 5.40 4.46
CA ALA A 19 -17.30 4.01 4.89
C ALA A 19 -17.73 3.93 6.36
N THR A 20 -18.71 3.07 6.64
CA THR A 20 -19.26 2.86 7.97
C THR A 20 -18.74 1.59 8.63
N VAL A 21 -18.93 1.43 9.93
CA VAL A 21 -18.67 0.18 10.67
C VAL A 21 -19.34 -1.01 9.99
N LYS A 22 -20.60 -0.86 9.54
CA LYS A 22 -21.34 -1.92 8.86
C LYS A 22 -20.68 -2.34 7.54
N ASP A 23 -20.16 -1.38 6.79
CA ASP A 23 -19.49 -1.66 5.50
C ASP A 23 -18.19 -2.41 5.74
N ILE A 24 -17.43 -2.07 6.78
CA ILE A 24 -16.20 -2.78 7.15
C ILE A 24 -16.50 -4.21 7.64
N MET A 25 -17.54 -4.41 8.44
CA MET A 25 -17.96 -5.77 8.84
C MET A 25 -18.35 -6.61 7.62
N GLN A 26 -19.08 -6.02 6.66
CA GLN A 26 -19.44 -6.70 5.42
C GLN A 26 -18.19 -7.05 4.58
N LEU A 27 -17.22 -6.12 4.46
CA LEU A 27 -15.93 -6.36 3.80
C LEU A 27 -15.20 -7.56 4.40
N CYS A 28 -15.11 -7.63 5.74
CA CYS A 28 -14.48 -8.74 6.45
C CYS A 28 -15.21 -10.08 6.23
N LEU A 29 -16.54 -10.05 6.25
CA LEU A 29 -17.36 -11.23 5.98
C LEU A 29 -17.12 -11.78 4.56
N GLU A 30 -17.08 -10.90 3.57
CA GLU A 30 -16.79 -11.25 2.18
C GLU A 30 -15.37 -11.82 2.04
N ALA A 31 -14.39 -11.19 2.67
CA ALA A 31 -13.00 -11.65 2.62
C ALA A 31 -12.84 -13.06 3.20
N LYS A 32 -13.48 -13.36 4.34
CA LYS A 32 -13.54 -14.73 4.90
C LYS A 32 -14.22 -15.70 3.95
N ARG A 33 -15.38 -15.32 3.41
CA ARG A 33 -16.19 -16.18 2.53
C ARG A 33 -15.46 -16.58 1.25
N TYR A 34 -14.72 -15.66 0.64
CA TYR A 34 -14.05 -15.87 -0.64
C TYR A 34 -12.58 -16.25 -0.51
N GLY A 35 -12.01 -16.20 0.69
CA GLY A 35 -10.62 -16.52 0.95
C GLY A 35 -9.67 -15.49 0.34
N PHE A 36 -10.00 -14.20 0.44
CA PHE A 36 -9.11 -13.14 -0.03
C PHE A 36 -7.84 -13.04 0.82
N LYS A 37 -6.77 -12.49 0.23
CA LYS A 37 -5.47 -12.35 0.90
C LYS A 37 -5.56 -11.46 2.11
N SER A 38 -6.17 -10.28 1.95
CA SER A 38 -6.33 -9.31 3.01
C SER A 38 -7.61 -8.48 2.83
N VAL A 39 -7.98 -7.75 3.87
CA VAL A 39 -8.81 -6.55 3.74
C VAL A 39 -7.92 -5.32 3.87
N CYS A 40 -8.14 -4.30 3.02
CA CYS A 40 -7.40 -3.04 3.08
C CYS A 40 -8.32 -1.90 3.49
N VAL A 41 -8.00 -1.23 4.60
CA VAL A 41 -8.86 -0.24 5.24
C VAL A 41 -8.09 1.01 5.69
N ASN A 42 -8.81 2.09 5.96
CA ASN A 42 -8.27 3.26 6.64
C ASN A 42 -7.89 2.92 8.10
N SER A 43 -6.89 3.59 8.64
CA SER A 43 -6.28 3.27 9.95
C SER A 43 -7.28 3.25 11.13
N ILE A 44 -8.35 4.04 11.05
CA ILE A 44 -9.43 4.07 12.06
C ILE A 44 -10.17 2.72 12.18
N TYR A 45 -10.21 1.94 11.10
CA TYR A 45 -10.94 0.66 11.06
C TYR A 45 -10.07 -0.57 11.31
N VAL A 46 -8.76 -0.39 11.48
CA VAL A 46 -7.83 -1.51 11.74
C VAL A 46 -8.22 -2.33 12.98
N PRO A 47 -8.57 -1.73 14.14
CA PRO A 47 -8.99 -2.52 15.31
C PRO A 47 -10.24 -3.36 15.05
N LEU A 48 -11.22 -2.80 14.33
CA LEU A 48 -12.44 -3.51 13.97
C LEU A 48 -12.13 -4.69 13.02
N ALA A 49 -11.39 -4.44 11.95
CA ALA A 49 -11.02 -5.46 10.98
C ALA A 49 -10.20 -6.59 11.64
N ALA A 50 -9.26 -6.25 12.54
CA ALA A 50 -8.46 -7.22 13.27
C ALA A 50 -9.35 -8.11 14.20
N SER A 51 -10.36 -7.52 14.83
CA SER A 51 -11.32 -8.26 15.65
C SER A 51 -12.20 -9.21 14.80
N GLU A 52 -12.74 -8.71 13.68
CA GLU A 52 -13.62 -9.47 12.80
C GLU A 52 -12.91 -10.62 12.07
N LEU A 53 -11.60 -10.54 11.90
CA LEU A 53 -10.78 -11.51 11.18
C LEU A 53 -9.94 -12.42 12.09
N ALA A 54 -10.07 -12.31 13.41
CA ALA A 54 -9.23 -13.01 14.38
C ALA A 54 -9.30 -14.55 14.26
N ASP A 55 -10.39 -15.08 13.73
CA ASP A 55 -10.65 -16.51 13.52
C ASP A 55 -10.35 -16.97 12.07
N SER A 56 -9.59 -16.18 11.30
CA SER A 56 -9.33 -16.45 9.89
C SER A 56 -7.88 -16.22 9.48
N ASP A 57 -7.51 -16.70 8.29
CA ASP A 57 -6.19 -16.46 7.69
C ASP A 57 -6.09 -15.14 6.92
N VAL A 58 -7.21 -14.42 6.75
CA VAL A 58 -7.27 -13.12 6.06
C VAL A 58 -6.49 -12.09 6.84
N LYS A 59 -5.60 -11.36 6.15
CA LYS A 59 -4.73 -10.35 6.77
C LYS A 59 -5.41 -8.99 6.81
N VAL A 60 -4.97 -8.15 7.75
CA VAL A 60 -5.42 -6.76 7.84
C VAL A 60 -4.34 -5.85 7.27
N CYS A 61 -4.65 -5.15 6.19
CA CYS A 61 -3.82 -4.12 5.58
C CYS A 61 -4.32 -2.73 5.98
N SER A 62 -3.41 -1.84 6.37
CA SER A 62 -3.70 -0.43 6.63
C SER A 62 -2.96 0.46 5.65
N VAL A 63 -3.64 1.47 5.12
CA VAL A 63 -2.99 2.52 4.35
C VAL A 63 -2.26 3.52 5.26
N VAL A 64 -1.18 4.15 4.75
CA VAL A 64 -0.34 5.14 5.45
C VAL A 64 0.04 6.27 4.52
N GLY A 65 -0.13 7.52 4.99
CA GLY A 65 0.08 8.72 4.18
C GLY A 65 -0.88 8.81 3.00
N PHE A 66 -1.99 8.14 3.08
CA PHE A 66 -2.92 7.87 1.97
C PHE A 66 -4.03 8.95 1.88
N PRO A 67 -4.47 9.31 0.66
CA PRO A 67 -3.95 8.84 -0.65
C PRO A 67 -2.84 9.73 -1.23
N LEU A 68 -2.52 10.85 -0.62
CA LEU A 68 -1.74 11.92 -1.20
C LEU A 68 -0.21 11.73 -1.10
N GLY A 69 0.27 10.91 -0.17
CA GLY A 69 1.71 10.80 0.11
C GLY A 69 2.35 12.06 0.70
N ALA A 70 1.55 13.09 1.00
CA ALA A 70 2.00 14.44 1.31
C ALA A 70 2.21 14.73 2.81
N SER A 71 2.08 13.73 3.66
CA SER A 71 2.43 13.84 5.09
C SER A 71 3.94 13.68 5.30
N THR A 72 4.44 14.16 6.45
CA THR A 72 5.87 14.04 6.76
C THR A 72 6.27 12.56 6.99
N SER A 73 7.54 12.24 6.77
CA SER A 73 8.05 10.89 7.04
C SER A 73 7.85 10.46 8.51
N LYS A 74 7.88 11.43 9.44
CA LYS A 74 7.61 11.18 10.86
C LYS A 74 6.15 10.81 11.10
N ASP A 75 5.22 11.48 10.42
CA ASP A 75 3.78 11.19 10.55
C ASP A 75 3.48 9.81 9.97
N LYS A 76 3.99 9.48 8.76
CA LYS A 76 3.87 8.14 8.17
C LYS A 76 4.44 7.05 9.09
N ALA A 77 5.60 7.29 9.70
CA ALA A 77 6.20 6.35 10.65
C ALA A 77 5.33 6.17 11.93
N THR A 78 4.71 7.24 12.41
CA THR A 78 3.80 7.20 13.56
C THR A 78 2.50 6.47 13.21
N GLU A 79 1.92 6.76 12.05
CA GLU A 79 0.74 6.09 11.52
C GLU A 79 0.98 4.58 11.36
N THR A 80 2.12 4.20 10.76
CA THR A 80 2.57 2.81 10.65
C THR A 80 2.63 2.10 12.00
N LYS A 81 3.29 2.73 12.99
CA LYS A 81 3.38 2.17 14.35
C LYS A 81 2.01 1.93 14.96
N ASN A 82 1.11 2.90 14.83
CA ASN A 82 -0.23 2.81 15.40
C ASN A 82 -1.07 1.72 14.70
N ALA A 83 -1.02 1.66 13.35
CA ALA A 83 -1.71 0.63 12.59
C ALA A 83 -1.28 -0.79 13.02
N ILE A 84 0.03 -1.03 13.13
CA ILE A 84 0.56 -2.36 13.54
C ILE A 84 0.12 -2.71 14.96
N ARG A 85 0.17 -1.77 15.89
CA ARG A 85 -0.26 -1.99 17.28
C ARG A 85 -1.76 -2.24 17.41
N ASN A 86 -2.52 -1.72 16.47
CA ASN A 86 -3.96 -1.92 16.36
C ASN A 86 -4.34 -3.22 15.63
N GLY A 87 -3.35 -3.99 15.14
CA GLY A 87 -3.60 -5.31 14.57
C GLY A 87 -3.30 -5.45 13.07
N ALA A 88 -2.77 -4.42 12.40
CA ALA A 88 -2.38 -4.54 10.99
C ALA A 88 -1.25 -5.55 10.78
N ASP A 89 -1.39 -6.37 9.74
CA ASP A 89 -0.39 -7.32 9.22
C ASP A 89 0.43 -6.72 8.08
N GLU A 90 -0.19 -5.82 7.34
CA GLU A 90 0.36 -5.22 6.13
C GLU A 90 0.17 -3.71 6.15
N ILE A 91 1.11 -2.98 5.54
CA ILE A 91 1.11 -1.53 5.44
C ILE A 91 1.27 -1.13 3.98
N ASP A 92 0.30 -0.40 3.45
CA ASP A 92 0.33 0.20 2.12
C ASP A 92 0.64 1.70 2.24
N MET A 93 1.91 2.07 2.11
CA MET A 93 2.33 3.47 2.20
C MET A 93 2.38 4.15 0.84
N VAL A 94 1.97 5.42 0.77
CA VAL A 94 2.16 6.25 -0.42
C VAL A 94 3.46 7.04 -0.30
N ILE A 95 4.28 7.03 -1.36
CA ILE A 95 5.51 7.83 -1.42
C ILE A 95 5.21 9.34 -1.38
N SER A 96 6.25 10.16 -1.15
CA SER A 96 6.16 11.60 -1.41
C SER A 96 6.18 11.85 -2.92
N ILE A 97 5.00 11.88 -3.54
CA ILE A 97 4.81 11.99 -4.99
C ILE A 97 5.48 13.27 -5.54
N GLY A 98 5.28 14.40 -4.84
CA GLY A 98 5.90 15.67 -5.24
C GLY A 98 7.44 15.59 -5.25
N ALA A 99 8.05 14.97 -4.24
CA ALA A 99 9.49 14.76 -4.19
C ALA A 99 9.99 13.83 -5.32
N ALA A 100 9.21 12.79 -5.66
CA ALA A 100 9.51 11.91 -6.77
C ALA A 100 9.50 12.67 -8.11
N LYS A 101 8.51 13.50 -8.35
CA LYS A 101 8.41 14.37 -9.55
C LYS A 101 9.56 15.37 -9.68
N GLU A 102 10.09 15.84 -8.56
CA GLU A 102 11.25 16.76 -8.52
C GLU A 102 12.60 16.02 -8.61
N GLY A 103 12.61 14.69 -8.73
CA GLY A 103 13.84 13.89 -8.74
C GLY A 103 14.55 13.83 -7.39
N ARG A 104 13.91 14.18 -6.27
CA ARG A 104 14.47 14.14 -4.92
C ARG A 104 14.44 12.71 -4.33
N PHE A 105 15.06 11.77 -5.04
CA PHE A 105 15.00 10.33 -4.69
C PHE A 105 15.66 9.98 -3.37
N SER A 106 16.64 10.78 -2.91
CA SER A 106 17.21 10.62 -1.56
C SER A 106 16.15 10.84 -0.47
N TYR A 107 15.27 11.82 -0.66
CA TYR A 107 14.15 12.07 0.24
C TYR A 107 13.13 10.93 0.17
N VAL A 108 12.74 10.51 -1.04
CA VAL A 108 11.81 9.38 -1.24
C VAL A 108 12.35 8.10 -0.56
N SER A 109 13.63 7.81 -0.75
CA SER A 109 14.29 6.65 -0.12
C SER A 109 14.23 6.73 1.41
N SER A 110 14.51 7.91 1.99
CA SER A 110 14.45 8.13 3.45
C SER A 110 13.02 8.03 3.99
N ASP A 111 12.03 8.52 3.24
CA ASP A 111 10.61 8.46 3.57
C ASP A 111 10.16 6.99 3.67
N ILE A 112 10.41 6.19 2.62
CA ILE A 112 10.11 4.76 2.61
C ILE A 112 10.85 4.02 3.74
N ALA A 113 12.15 4.28 3.91
CA ALA A 113 12.96 3.64 4.94
C ALA A 113 12.46 3.95 6.36
N SER A 114 11.85 5.12 6.59
CA SER A 114 11.25 5.45 7.89
C SER A 114 10.09 4.52 8.25
N VAL A 115 9.22 4.24 7.29
CA VAL A 115 8.08 3.33 7.43
C VAL A 115 8.54 1.88 7.58
N VAL A 116 9.41 1.40 6.68
CA VAL A 116 9.93 0.02 6.72
C VAL A 116 10.60 -0.28 8.05
N ARG A 117 11.46 0.62 8.54
CA ARG A 117 12.17 0.45 9.82
C ARG A 117 11.19 0.34 10.99
N VAL A 118 10.13 1.15 11.01
CA VAL A 118 9.11 1.06 12.06
C VAL A 118 8.32 -0.23 11.95
N ALA A 119 7.95 -0.63 10.73
CA ALA A 119 7.22 -1.87 10.48
C ALA A 119 8.02 -3.09 10.98
N ARG A 120 9.32 -3.17 10.66
CA ARG A 120 10.19 -4.27 11.14
C ARG A 120 10.29 -4.24 12.67
N ARG A 121 10.61 -3.09 13.27
CA ARG A 121 10.75 -2.95 14.73
C ARG A 121 9.48 -3.30 15.51
N GLU A 122 8.30 -2.84 15.05
CA GLU A 122 7.04 -3.17 15.76
C GLU A 122 6.65 -4.64 15.48
N GLY A 123 6.94 -5.17 14.28
CA GLY A 123 6.77 -6.58 13.96
C GLY A 123 7.61 -7.49 14.85
N ASP A 124 8.90 -7.17 15.04
CA ASP A 124 9.79 -7.94 15.94
C ASP A 124 9.25 -8.01 17.37
N LYS A 125 8.71 -6.89 17.90
CA LYS A 125 8.10 -6.86 19.24
C LYS A 125 6.87 -7.75 19.38
N LEU A 126 6.14 -7.96 18.27
CA LEU A 126 4.93 -8.78 18.23
C LEU A 126 5.22 -10.21 17.73
N ASN A 127 6.48 -10.55 17.48
CA ASN A 127 6.91 -11.79 16.83
C ASN A 127 6.14 -12.06 15.53
N LYS A 128 5.99 -11.03 14.70
CA LYS A 128 5.15 -11.01 13.50
C LYS A 128 5.89 -10.36 12.33
N LYS A 129 5.86 -11.00 11.17
CA LYS A 129 6.36 -10.37 9.94
C LYS A 129 5.30 -9.38 9.42
N ILE A 130 5.65 -8.10 9.35
CA ILE A 130 4.81 -7.06 8.74
C ILE A 130 5.22 -6.87 7.29
N ILE A 131 4.28 -6.97 6.37
CA ILE A 131 4.49 -6.70 4.95
C ILE A 131 4.36 -5.19 4.70
N VAL A 132 5.29 -4.62 3.93
CA VAL A 132 5.23 -3.22 3.50
C VAL A 132 5.15 -3.15 1.98
N LYS A 133 4.05 -2.55 1.48
CA LYS A 133 3.84 -2.27 0.07
C LYS A 133 3.97 -0.77 -0.17
N VAL A 134 4.70 -0.37 -1.20
CA VAL A 134 5.01 1.04 -1.52
C VAL A 134 4.22 1.46 -2.74
N ILE A 135 3.22 2.32 -2.55
CA ILE A 135 2.40 2.87 -3.63
C ILE A 135 3.15 4.03 -4.26
N LEU A 136 3.42 3.92 -5.56
CA LEU A 136 4.17 4.92 -6.34
C LEU A 136 3.25 6.01 -6.92
N GLU A 137 1.99 5.71 -7.21
CA GLU A 137 1.02 6.52 -7.97
C GLU A 137 1.51 6.80 -9.38
N THR A 138 1.72 5.73 -10.13
CA THR A 138 2.39 5.74 -11.45
C THR A 138 1.73 6.67 -12.49
N CYS A 139 0.43 6.93 -12.39
CA CYS A 139 -0.29 7.83 -13.28
C CYS A 139 0.13 9.31 -13.15
N LEU A 140 0.87 9.67 -12.10
CA LEU A 140 1.38 11.01 -11.85
C LEU A 140 2.89 11.15 -12.12
N LEU A 141 3.57 10.07 -12.50
CA LEU A 141 5.03 9.98 -12.66
C LEU A 141 5.40 9.62 -14.10
N ASP A 142 6.56 10.05 -14.53
CA ASP A 142 7.20 9.51 -15.73
C ASP A 142 7.98 8.21 -15.44
N ASP A 143 8.40 7.54 -16.50
CA ASP A 143 9.12 6.27 -16.39
C ASP A 143 10.39 6.37 -15.55
N TYR A 144 11.14 7.49 -15.71
CA TYR A 144 12.37 7.73 -14.95
C TYR A 144 12.09 7.82 -13.44
N ALA A 145 11.04 8.54 -13.04
CA ALA A 145 10.64 8.64 -11.65
C ALA A 145 10.13 7.30 -11.11
N ILE A 146 9.34 6.54 -11.89
CA ILE A 146 8.86 5.19 -11.52
C ILE A 146 10.04 4.27 -11.26
N GLU A 147 11.02 4.19 -12.17
CA GLU A 147 12.22 3.33 -12.03
C GLU A 147 13.00 3.68 -10.77
N ASN A 148 13.28 4.97 -10.54
CA ASN A 148 14.01 5.41 -9.34
C ASN A 148 13.24 5.16 -8.04
N CYS A 149 11.91 5.34 -8.01
CA CYS A 149 11.09 5.02 -6.85
C CYS A 149 11.08 3.51 -6.55
N CYS A 150 11.07 2.66 -7.58
CA CYS A 150 11.25 1.22 -7.44
C CYS A 150 12.60 0.88 -6.78
N LEU A 151 13.69 1.52 -7.23
CA LEU A 151 15.03 1.34 -6.63
C LEU A 151 15.06 1.84 -5.18
N CYS A 152 14.39 2.96 -4.87
CA CYS A 152 14.25 3.45 -3.50
C CYS A 152 13.52 2.45 -2.60
N ALA A 153 12.40 1.88 -3.06
CA ALA A 153 11.64 0.88 -2.33
C ALA A 153 12.48 -0.39 -2.07
N LYS A 154 13.19 -0.86 -3.11
CA LYS A 154 14.10 -2.01 -3.00
C LYS A 154 15.21 -1.76 -1.99
N LYS A 155 15.87 -0.60 -2.07
CA LYS A 155 16.95 -0.21 -1.15
C LYS A 155 16.46 -0.08 0.30
N ALA A 156 15.24 0.40 0.49
CA ALA A 156 14.63 0.53 1.82
C ALA A 156 14.17 -0.81 2.43
N GLY A 157 14.14 -1.90 1.66
CA GLY A 157 13.73 -3.23 2.12
C GLY A 157 12.22 -3.42 2.19
N ALA A 158 11.47 -2.75 1.30
CA ALA A 158 10.04 -2.99 1.11
C ALA A 158 9.78 -4.39 0.52
N ASP A 159 8.62 -4.96 0.80
CA ASP A 159 8.22 -6.28 0.29
C ASP A 159 7.57 -6.19 -1.10
N PHE A 160 6.87 -5.08 -1.38
CA PHE A 160 6.18 -4.83 -2.66
C PHE A 160 6.33 -3.38 -3.12
N VAL A 161 6.22 -3.19 -4.44
CA VAL A 161 5.85 -1.91 -5.06
C VAL A 161 4.46 -2.06 -5.68
N LYS A 162 3.64 -1.01 -5.54
CA LYS A 162 2.23 -0.98 -5.98
C LYS A 162 2.00 0.24 -6.86
N THR A 163 1.20 0.11 -7.90
CA THR A 163 1.04 1.18 -8.91
C THR A 163 0.30 2.38 -8.38
N SER A 164 -0.84 2.20 -7.68
CA SER A 164 -1.87 3.23 -7.60
C SER A 164 -2.62 3.22 -6.28
N THR A 165 -3.10 4.42 -5.88
CA THR A 165 -4.07 4.56 -4.78
C THR A 165 -5.50 4.29 -5.23
N GLY A 166 -5.81 4.53 -6.52
CA GLY A 166 -7.17 4.57 -7.05
C GLY A 166 -7.90 5.92 -6.83
N PHE A 167 -7.27 6.88 -6.16
CA PHE A 167 -7.85 8.19 -5.82
C PHE A 167 -7.29 9.35 -6.64
N ALA A 168 -6.21 9.14 -7.39
CA ALA A 168 -5.68 10.18 -8.27
C ALA A 168 -6.63 10.43 -9.44
N ASN A 169 -6.69 11.70 -9.87
CA ASN A 169 -7.46 12.15 -11.03
C ASN A 169 -6.54 12.90 -11.99
N PRO A 170 -5.58 12.19 -12.66
CA PRO A 170 -4.67 12.82 -13.59
C PRO A 170 -5.43 13.39 -14.79
N LYS A 171 -5.00 14.58 -15.25
CA LYS A 171 -5.60 15.25 -16.41
C LYS A 171 -4.58 15.39 -17.52
N GLY A 172 -4.99 15.14 -18.74
CA GLY A 172 -4.22 15.44 -19.94
C GLY A 172 -4.14 16.95 -20.20
N THR A 173 -3.32 17.32 -21.17
CA THR A 173 -3.20 18.73 -21.61
C THR A 173 -4.49 19.31 -22.16
N ASP A 174 -5.40 18.46 -22.59
CA ASP A 174 -6.76 18.80 -23.05
C ASP A 174 -7.79 18.92 -21.91
N GLY A 175 -7.35 18.71 -20.64
CA GLY A 175 -8.19 18.76 -19.45
C GLY A 175 -9.02 17.48 -19.20
N ASN A 176 -8.98 16.49 -20.08
CA ASN A 176 -9.66 15.22 -19.91
C ASN A 176 -8.97 14.35 -18.86
N LEU A 177 -9.76 13.50 -18.16
CA LEU A 177 -9.21 12.54 -17.21
C LEU A 177 -8.39 11.46 -17.94
N LEU A 178 -7.23 11.15 -17.40
CA LEU A 178 -6.39 10.03 -17.83
C LEU A 178 -6.63 8.81 -16.95
N PRO A 179 -6.30 7.59 -17.43
CA PRO A 179 -6.35 6.38 -16.60
C PRO A 179 -5.52 6.53 -15.33
N ASN A 180 -6.06 6.13 -14.18
CA ASN A 180 -5.44 6.28 -12.87
C ASN A 180 -5.12 4.96 -12.16
N GLY A 181 -5.42 3.82 -12.81
CA GLY A 181 -5.18 2.48 -12.26
C GLY A 181 -3.89 1.84 -12.74
N ALA A 182 -3.75 0.57 -12.42
CA ALA A 182 -2.65 -0.25 -12.90
C ALA A 182 -2.73 -0.42 -14.43
N SER A 183 -1.58 -0.34 -15.10
CA SER A 183 -1.44 -0.67 -16.51
C SER A 183 -0.44 -1.82 -16.68
N GLU A 184 -0.64 -2.64 -17.70
CA GLU A 184 0.29 -3.70 -18.04
C GLU A 184 1.70 -3.16 -18.30
N TYR A 185 1.79 -1.97 -18.91
CA TYR A 185 3.05 -1.28 -19.15
C TYR A 185 3.80 -0.98 -17.85
N HIS A 186 3.15 -0.30 -16.89
CA HIS A 186 3.80 0.05 -15.61
C HIS A 186 4.14 -1.19 -14.78
N ILE A 187 3.30 -2.23 -14.78
CA ILE A 187 3.60 -3.48 -14.10
C ILE A 187 4.88 -4.12 -14.68
N LYS A 188 5.02 -4.18 -16.02
CA LYS A 188 6.22 -4.70 -16.67
C LYS A 188 7.46 -3.86 -16.36
N LEU A 189 7.33 -2.52 -16.40
CA LEU A 189 8.41 -1.60 -16.07
C LEU A 189 8.90 -1.81 -14.62
N MET A 190 7.98 -1.77 -13.66
CA MET A 190 8.29 -1.98 -12.25
C MET A 190 8.92 -3.34 -12.00
N ARG A 191 8.35 -4.43 -12.57
CA ARG A 191 8.89 -5.79 -12.46
C ARG A 191 10.32 -5.88 -13.00
N LYS A 192 10.61 -5.26 -14.15
CA LYS A 192 11.95 -5.20 -14.74
C LYS A 192 12.97 -4.58 -13.78
N VAL A 193 12.59 -3.51 -13.08
CA VAL A 193 13.47 -2.78 -12.16
C VAL A 193 13.70 -3.53 -10.86
N VAL A 194 12.62 -4.02 -10.22
CA VAL A 194 12.75 -4.66 -8.89
C VAL A 194 13.25 -6.09 -8.98
N GLY A 195 13.06 -6.76 -10.12
CA GLY A 195 13.41 -8.19 -10.29
C GLY A 195 12.47 -9.12 -9.52
N ALA A 196 12.89 -10.34 -9.26
CA ALA A 196 12.08 -11.37 -8.61
C ALA A 196 12.00 -11.23 -7.06
N GLY A 197 12.89 -10.45 -6.46
CA GLY A 197 13.01 -10.35 -5.00
C GLY A 197 11.97 -9.46 -4.30
N ILE A 198 11.19 -8.68 -5.05
CA ILE A 198 10.14 -7.79 -4.55
C ILE A 198 8.86 -8.04 -5.34
N GLY A 199 7.71 -8.04 -4.67
CA GLY A 199 6.39 -8.12 -5.29
C GLY A 199 6.04 -6.89 -6.14
N VAL A 200 5.23 -7.06 -7.16
CA VAL A 200 4.62 -5.96 -7.93
C VAL A 200 3.13 -6.24 -8.04
#